data_240775a35e456016d06fc5a164c1c3f9
#
_entry.id   240775a35e456016d06fc5a164c1c3f9
#
_cell.length_a   1.000
_cell.length_b   1.000
_cell.length_c   1.000
_cell.angle_alpha   90.00
_cell.angle_beta   90.00
_cell.angle_gamma   90.00
#
_symmetry.space_group_name_H-M   'P 1'
#
loop_
_entity.id
_entity.type
_entity.pdbx_description
1 polymer ?
#
loop_
_entity_poly.entity_id
_entity_poly.type
_entity_poly.pdbx_seq_one_letter_code
_entity_poly.pdbx_strand_id
1 'polypeptide(L)'
;MGVEHMGDDSAAADAEILAMTVECLKAAGLTEFQVSVGQVDYYKSLLAEADLEPEIEEHLRELISQKNYFGVEELLKEQNLGDNLSKAFAELPQMFGSAEVLEKAKKLTSNPEALSAVKRLEEIYEILKVYGCEKYIAFDFGMLSKFRYYTGIIFQAYTYGTGEPLIKGGRYNELMKHFGKPASSIGFAIVVDNLMLALSRQKLTVPVGDKTIVITYDPGNLKKAIQEAMELRNKGKKVALCPAKEEQD
;
A
#
# COMPACT_ATOMS: atom_id res chain seq x y z
N MET A 1 -5.25 6.04 -8.39
CA MET A 1 -4.34 7.18 -8.13
C MET A 1 -3.07 6.61 -7.53
N GLY A 2 -1.89 7.10 -7.89
CA GLY A 2 -0.63 6.51 -7.41
C GLY A 2 0.47 7.54 -7.22
N VAL A 3 1.51 7.14 -6.50
CA VAL A 3 2.72 7.91 -6.23
C VAL A 3 3.93 7.01 -6.45
N GLU A 4 4.95 7.53 -7.09
CA GLU A 4 6.21 6.84 -7.35
C GLU A 4 7.37 7.75 -6.95
N HIS A 5 8.31 7.19 -6.17
CA HIS A 5 9.56 7.83 -5.77
C HIS A 5 10.71 7.04 -6.41
N MET A 6 11.50 7.70 -7.24
CA MET A 6 12.57 7.08 -8.02
C MET A 6 13.92 7.69 -7.70
N GLY A 7 14.97 6.87 -7.72
CA GLY A 7 16.36 7.31 -7.59
C GLY A 7 16.91 7.27 -6.16
N ASP A 8 16.13 6.85 -5.18
CA ASP A 8 16.57 6.73 -3.79
C ASP A 8 16.30 5.32 -3.23
N ASP A 9 17.34 4.68 -2.70
CA ASP A 9 17.27 3.36 -2.05
C ASP A 9 17.41 3.43 -0.52
N SER A 10 17.18 4.59 0.07
CA SER A 10 17.29 4.78 1.51
C SER A 10 16.05 4.30 2.28
N ALA A 11 16.22 3.99 3.57
CA ALA A 11 15.11 3.75 4.49
C ALA A 11 14.23 5.01 4.65
N ALA A 12 14.80 6.19 4.42
CA ALA A 12 14.07 7.45 4.46
C ALA A 12 13.04 7.53 3.33
N ALA A 13 13.40 7.12 2.10
CA ALA A 13 12.47 7.06 0.98
C ALA A 13 11.32 6.07 1.23
N ASP A 14 11.63 4.90 1.82
CA ASP A 14 10.60 3.91 2.21
C ASP A 14 9.63 4.50 3.24
N ALA A 15 10.18 5.14 4.28
CA ALA A 15 9.38 5.75 5.35
C ALA A 15 8.54 6.93 4.84
N GLU A 16 9.06 7.75 3.94
CA GLU A 16 8.33 8.86 3.32
C GLU A 16 7.10 8.36 2.56
N ILE A 17 7.26 7.31 1.75
CA ILE A 17 6.15 6.70 1.00
C ILE A 17 5.11 6.07 1.93
N LEU A 18 5.53 5.42 3.02
CA LEU A 18 4.62 4.90 4.03
C LEU A 18 3.89 6.03 4.79
N ALA A 19 4.61 7.09 5.17
CA ALA A 19 4.00 8.27 5.81
C ALA A 19 2.99 8.95 4.87
N MET A 20 3.33 9.10 3.60
CA MET A 20 2.41 9.64 2.59
C MET A 20 1.18 8.75 2.42
N THR A 21 1.33 7.41 2.48
CA THR A 21 0.19 6.47 2.49
C THR A 21 -0.76 6.75 3.66
N VAL A 22 -0.22 6.94 4.86
CA VAL A 22 -1.00 7.29 6.06
C VAL A 22 -1.70 8.64 5.88
N GLU A 23 -0.99 9.66 5.42
CA GLU A 23 -1.55 11.00 5.24
C GLU A 23 -2.64 11.04 4.14
N CYS A 24 -2.50 10.28 3.06
CA CYS A 24 -3.54 10.17 2.04
C CYS A 24 -4.85 9.59 2.62
N LEU A 25 -4.76 8.56 3.46
CA LEU A 25 -5.95 7.95 4.08
C LEU A 25 -6.59 8.89 5.11
N LYS A 26 -5.79 9.61 5.90
CA LYS A 26 -6.28 10.64 6.82
C LYS A 26 -6.95 11.80 6.08
N ALA A 27 -6.34 12.27 4.97
CA ALA A 27 -6.90 13.32 4.14
C ALA A 27 -8.21 12.90 3.46
N ALA A 28 -8.39 11.60 3.18
CA ALA A 28 -9.66 11.05 2.71
C ALA A 28 -10.75 11.00 3.79
N GLY A 29 -10.40 11.26 5.07
CA GLY A 29 -11.33 11.27 6.20
C GLY A 29 -11.36 9.97 7.01
N LEU A 30 -10.49 9.00 6.71
CA LEU A 30 -10.40 7.78 7.50
C LEU A 30 -9.64 8.04 8.81
N THR A 31 -10.16 7.53 9.91
CA THR A 31 -9.55 7.62 11.24
C THR A 31 -9.00 6.29 11.73
N GLU A 32 -9.63 5.19 11.31
CA GLU A 32 -9.26 3.83 11.71
C GLU A 32 -8.84 3.03 10.48
N PHE A 33 -7.56 2.82 10.35
CA PHE A 33 -6.94 2.01 9.30
C PHE A 33 -5.59 1.49 9.77
N GLN A 34 -5.07 0.50 9.07
CA GLN A 34 -3.76 -0.09 9.34
C GLN A 34 -3.00 -0.26 8.03
N VAL A 35 -1.71 0.04 8.06
CA VAL A 35 -0.77 -0.24 6.98
C VAL A 35 0.07 -1.44 7.42
N SER A 36 -0.16 -2.58 6.77
CA SER A 36 0.63 -3.79 6.96
C SER A 36 1.86 -3.73 6.06
N VAL A 37 3.04 -3.95 6.61
CA VAL A 37 4.33 -3.86 5.92
C VAL A 37 5.03 -5.21 6.00
N GLY A 38 5.30 -5.81 4.84
CA GLY A 38 6.10 -7.01 4.68
C GLY A 38 7.49 -6.71 4.13
N GLN A 39 8.37 -7.72 4.15
CA GLN A 39 9.72 -7.59 3.61
C GLN A 39 10.06 -8.83 2.78
N VAL A 40 10.15 -8.61 1.48
CA VAL A 40 10.35 -9.69 0.50
C VAL A 40 11.72 -10.36 0.63
N ASP A 41 12.75 -9.57 0.95
CA ASP A 41 14.12 -10.09 1.01
C ASP A 41 14.33 -11.02 2.21
N TYR A 42 13.58 -10.83 3.30
CA TYR A 42 13.59 -11.77 4.42
C TYR A 42 13.20 -13.19 3.98
N TYR A 43 12.08 -13.31 3.27
CA TYR A 43 11.61 -14.58 2.76
C TYR A 43 12.55 -15.15 1.69
N LYS A 44 13.01 -14.33 0.74
CA LYS A 44 13.94 -14.74 -0.32
C LYS A 44 15.25 -15.27 0.23
N SER A 45 15.79 -14.66 1.29
CA SER A 45 17.05 -15.11 1.93
C SER A 45 16.88 -16.48 2.58
N LEU A 46 15.71 -16.73 3.21
CA LEU A 46 15.41 -18.06 3.75
C LEU A 46 15.24 -19.10 2.64
N LEU A 47 14.60 -18.74 1.51
CA LEU A 47 14.47 -19.64 0.36
C LEU A 47 15.84 -19.99 -0.25
N ALA A 48 16.73 -19.00 -0.40
CA ALA A 48 18.06 -19.22 -0.94
C ALA A 48 18.88 -20.17 -0.04
N GLU A 49 18.66 -20.13 1.28
CA GLU A 49 19.29 -21.05 2.24
C GLU A 49 18.66 -22.45 2.18
N ALA A 50 17.38 -22.53 1.89
CA ALA A 50 16.63 -23.80 1.86
C ALA A 50 16.91 -24.65 0.63
N ASP A 51 17.30 -24.05 -0.50
CA ASP A 51 17.59 -24.69 -1.79
C ASP A 51 16.50 -25.70 -2.20
N LEU A 52 15.25 -25.24 -2.13
CA LEU A 52 14.07 -26.05 -2.45
C LEU A 52 13.82 -26.12 -3.97
N GLU A 53 13.19 -27.19 -4.41
CA GLU A 53 12.69 -27.30 -5.79
C GLU A 53 11.65 -26.20 -6.09
N PRO A 54 11.62 -25.63 -7.31
CA PRO A 54 10.74 -24.50 -7.63
C PRO A 54 9.25 -24.72 -7.37
N GLU A 55 8.77 -25.96 -7.53
CA GLU A 55 7.37 -26.32 -7.26
C GLU A 55 7.07 -26.28 -5.75
N ILE A 56 8.02 -26.70 -4.93
CA ILE A 56 7.92 -26.66 -3.47
C ILE A 56 7.96 -25.23 -2.97
N GLU A 57 8.88 -24.40 -3.52
CA GLU A 57 8.94 -22.96 -3.19
C GLU A 57 7.60 -22.27 -3.47
N GLU A 58 7.00 -22.51 -4.64
CA GLU A 58 5.73 -21.89 -5.02
C GLU A 58 4.60 -22.32 -4.08
N HIS A 59 4.51 -23.62 -3.77
CA HIS A 59 3.52 -24.15 -2.83
C HIS A 59 3.72 -23.59 -1.42
N LEU A 60 4.97 -23.56 -0.92
CA LEU A 60 5.30 -22.96 0.37
C LEU A 60 4.90 -21.46 0.43
N ARG A 61 5.17 -20.72 -0.63
CA ARG A 61 4.78 -19.32 -0.76
C ARG A 61 3.26 -19.13 -0.69
N GLU A 62 2.51 -19.99 -1.37
CA GLU A 62 1.04 -19.96 -1.34
C GLU A 62 0.50 -20.23 0.06
N LEU A 63 0.98 -21.28 0.72
CA LEU A 63 0.57 -21.65 2.07
C LEU A 63 0.85 -20.51 3.08
N ILE A 64 2.03 -19.90 3.02
CA ILE A 64 2.38 -18.78 3.88
C ILE A 64 1.47 -17.56 3.61
N SER A 65 1.25 -17.22 2.34
CA SER A 65 0.40 -16.09 1.94
C SER A 65 -1.06 -16.27 2.36
N GLN A 66 -1.54 -17.51 2.38
CA GLN A 66 -2.87 -17.87 2.84
C GLN A 66 -2.97 -18.00 4.35
N LYS A 67 -1.89 -17.78 5.09
CA LYS A 67 -1.80 -17.96 6.54
C LYS A 67 -2.13 -19.41 6.98
N ASN A 68 -1.86 -20.39 6.11
CA ASN A 68 -2.09 -21.80 6.38
C ASN A 68 -0.90 -22.42 7.13
N TYR A 69 -0.84 -22.16 8.43
CA TYR A 69 0.21 -22.65 9.32
C TYR A 69 0.37 -24.18 9.26
N PHE A 70 -0.73 -24.93 9.37
CA PHE A 70 -0.67 -26.39 9.35
C PHE A 70 -0.16 -26.94 8.01
N GLY A 71 -0.59 -26.36 6.90
CA GLY A 71 -0.09 -26.74 5.58
C GLY A 71 1.41 -26.49 5.42
N VAL A 72 1.92 -25.37 5.98
CA VAL A 72 3.36 -25.10 5.99
C VAL A 72 4.11 -26.15 6.81
N GLU A 73 3.67 -26.47 8.03
CA GLU A 73 4.30 -27.50 8.85
C GLU A 73 4.31 -28.89 8.18
N GLU A 74 3.20 -29.25 7.53
CA GLU A 74 3.06 -30.54 6.83
C GLU A 74 4.02 -30.60 5.63
N LEU A 75 4.04 -29.58 4.79
CA LEU A 75 4.96 -29.48 3.66
C LEU A 75 6.43 -29.59 4.10
N LEU A 76 6.81 -28.88 5.16
CA LEU A 76 8.20 -28.84 5.64
C LEU A 76 8.67 -30.18 6.25
N LYS A 77 7.77 -31.01 6.78
CA LYS A 77 8.14 -32.35 7.28
C LYS A 77 8.67 -33.28 6.19
N GLU A 78 8.24 -33.07 4.95
CA GLU A 78 8.68 -33.83 3.79
C GLU A 78 10.00 -33.33 3.24
N GLN A 79 10.43 -32.13 3.66
CA GLN A 79 11.67 -31.51 3.22
C GLN A 79 12.78 -31.73 4.27
N ASN A 80 13.95 -32.10 3.82
CA ASN A 80 15.10 -32.35 4.69
C ASN A 80 15.82 -31.03 5.08
N LEU A 81 15.07 -30.09 5.66
CA LEU A 81 15.58 -28.80 6.13
C LEU A 81 16.09 -28.91 7.57
N GLY A 82 17.07 -28.09 7.92
CA GLY A 82 17.52 -27.96 9.31
C GLY A 82 16.42 -27.38 10.21
N ASP A 83 16.40 -27.77 11.49
CA ASP A 83 15.36 -27.38 12.46
C ASP A 83 15.11 -25.87 12.53
N ASN A 84 16.17 -25.06 12.50
CA ASN A 84 16.06 -23.61 12.58
C ASN A 84 15.34 -23.02 11.35
N LEU A 85 15.67 -23.49 10.16
CA LEU A 85 15.08 -23.01 8.92
C LEU A 85 13.63 -23.45 8.77
N SER A 86 13.32 -24.72 9.09
CA SER A 86 11.96 -25.24 9.16
C SER A 86 11.10 -24.42 10.12
N LYS A 87 11.62 -24.12 11.31
CA LYS A 87 10.95 -23.26 12.29
C LYS A 87 10.73 -21.86 11.78
N ALA A 88 11.72 -21.27 11.11
CA ALA A 88 11.58 -19.91 10.55
C ALA A 88 10.41 -19.86 9.55
N PHE A 89 10.33 -20.81 8.60
CA PHE A 89 9.21 -20.84 7.65
C PHE A 89 7.84 -21.12 8.32
N ALA A 90 7.78 -22.05 9.27
CA ALA A 90 6.55 -22.39 9.97
C ALA A 90 5.96 -21.21 10.75
N GLU A 91 6.81 -20.32 11.25
CA GLU A 91 6.37 -19.13 12.00
C GLU A 91 5.87 -17.99 11.09
N LEU A 92 6.30 -17.89 9.83
CA LEU A 92 5.96 -16.77 8.94
C LEU A 92 4.46 -16.50 8.83
N PRO A 93 3.56 -17.48 8.70
CA PRO A 93 2.12 -17.21 8.61
C PRO A 93 1.56 -16.45 9.82
N GLN A 94 2.18 -16.60 11.00
CA GLN A 94 1.74 -16.01 12.26
C GLN A 94 2.54 -14.77 12.67
N MET A 95 3.59 -14.42 11.92
CA MET A 95 4.44 -13.27 12.21
C MET A 95 3.80 -11.97 11.73
N PHE A 96 2.76 -11.56 12.45
CA PHE A 96 2.03 -10.33 12.24
C PHE A 96 1.87 -9.59 13.58
N GLY A 97 2.08 -8.26 13.58
CA GLY A 97 1.89 -7.43 14.76
C GLY A 97 2.68 -6.13 14.75
N SER A 98 2.91 -5.57 15.95
CA SER A 98 3.68 -4.36 16.15
C SER A 98 5.20 -4.62 15.98
N ALA A 99 6.03 -3.64 16.33
CA ALA A 99 7.49 -3.74 16.23
C ALA A 99 8.12 -4.94 16.98
N GLU A 100 7.40 -5.54 17.93
CA GLU A 100 7.85 -6.75 18.65
C GLU A 100 8.08 -7.94 17.70
N VAL A 101 7.37 -7.98 16.57
CA VAL A 101 7.56 -9.02 15.55
C VAL A 101 8.94 -8.95 14.92
N LEU A 102 9.56 -7.78 14.83
CA LEU A 102 10.92 -7.59 14.32
C LEU A 102 11.96 -8.33 15.19
N GLU A 103 11.81 -8.22 16.52
CA GLU A 103 12.67 -8.96 17.46
C GLU A 103 12.48 -10.48 17.37
N LYS A 104 11.24 -10.92 17.11
CA LYS A 104 10.96 -12.34 16.85
C LYS A 104 11.64 -12.80 15.55
N ALA A 105 11.55 -12.03 14.49
CA ALA A 105 12.17 -12.33 13.20
C ALA A 105 13.69 -12.51 13.31
N LYS A 106 14.36 -11.62 14.05
CA LYS A 106 15.82 -11.73 14.27
C LYS A 106 16.23 -13.02 15.01
N LYS A 107 15.38 -13.53 15.89
CA LYS A 107 15.68 -14.76 16.66
C LYS A 107 15.47 -16.05 15.87
N LEU A 108 14.74 -15.99 14.77
CA LEU A 108 14.40 -17.16 13.95
C LEU A 108 15.46 -17.50 12.91
N THR A 109 16.42 -16.64 12.66
CA THR A 109 17.44 -16.86 11.64
C THR A 109 18.78 -16.27 12.05
N SER A 110 19.87 -16.86 11.54
CA SER A 110 21.22 -16.30 11.55
C SER A 110 21.69 -15.83 10.17
N ASN A 111 20.82 -15.92 9.16
CA ASN A 111 21.12 -15.50 7.80
C ASN A 111 21.37 -13.99 7.75
N PRO A 112 22.55 -13.53 7.27
CA PRO A 112 22.91 -12.11 7.30
C PRO A 112 21.99 -11.23 6.44
N GLU A 113 21.51 -11.74 5.30
CA GLU A 113 20.63 -11.01 4.41
C GLU A 113 19.23 -10.85 5.02
N ALA A 114 18.70 -11.92 5.63
CA ALA A 114 17.44 -11.85 6.36
C ALA A 114 17.54 -10.87 7.55
N LEU A 115 18.64 -10.88 8.30
CA LEU A 115 18.88 -9.92 9.40
C LEU A 115 18.99 -8.48 8.88
N SER A 116 19.64 -8.27 7.72
CA SER A 116 19.69 -6.95 7.07
C SER A 116 18.31 -6.45 6.66
N ALA A 117 17.45 -7.35 6.16
CA ALA A 117 16.06 -7.05 5.81
C ALA A 117 15.25 -6.61 7.04
N VAL A 118 15.42 -7.26 8.19
CA VAL A 118 14.78 -6.83 9.45
C VAL A 118 15.32 -5.49 9.92
N LYS A 119 16.65 -5.29 9.86
CA LYS A 119 17.27 -4.01 10.22
C LYS A 119 16.71 -2.85 9.39
N ARG A 120 16.47 -3.08 8.10
CA ARG A 120 15.81 -2.08 7.22
C ARG A 120 14.41 -1.71 7.74
N LEU A 121 13.62 -2.67 8.19
CA LEU A 121 12.30 -2.39 8.77
C LEU A 121 12.41 -1.60 10.09
N GLU A 122 13.43 -1.90 10.92
CA GLU A 122 13.67 -1.12 12.14
C GLU A 122 14.02 0.33 11.84
N GLU A 123 14.92 0.58 10.86
CA GLU A 123 15.29 1.92 10.43
C GLU A 123 14.08 2.70 9.91
N ILE A 124 13.24 2.07 9.09
CA ILE A 124 11.98 2.64 8.60
C ILE A 124 11.06 2.99 9.77
N TYR A 125 10.89 2.09 10.74
CA TYR A 125 10.01 2.29 11.88
C TYR A 125 10.45 3.45 12.77
N GLU A 126 11.77 3.61 13.02
CA GLU A 126 12.30 4.75 13.76
C GLU A 126 12.01 6.09 13.05
N ILE A 127 12.10 6.12 11.72
CA ILE A 127 11.76 7.31 10.94
C ILE A 127 10.25 7.59 11.01
N LEU A 128 9.41 6.53 10.91
CA LEU A 128 7.95 6.66 11.02
C LEU A 128 7.48 7.20 12.38
N LYS A 129 8.23 6.94 13.46
CA LYS A 129 7.98 7.59 14.76
C LYS A 129 8.18 9.10 14.70
N VAL A 130 9.18 9.58 13.94
CA VAL A 130 9.40 11.02 13.74
C VAL A 130 8.24 11.64 12.96
N TYR A 131 7.66 10.90 12.00
CA TYR A 131 6.44 11.32 11.29
C TYR A 131 5.15 11.19 12.15
N GLY A 132 5.21 10.53 13.31
CA GLY A 132 4.03 10.26 14.15
C GLY A 132 3.04 9.28 13.50
N CYS A 133 3.54 8.39 12.65
CA CYS A 133 2.74 7.43 11.88
C CYS A 133 2.82 6.00 12.41
N GLU A 134 3.67 5.72 13.41
CA GLU A 134 3.98 4.39 13.92
C GLU A 134 2.75 3.60 14.39
N LYS A 135 1.75 4.27 14.92
CA LYS A 135 0.51 3.64 15.41
C LYS A 135 -0.36 3.04 14.31
N TYR A 136 -0.14 3.44 13.07
CA TYR A 136 -0.86 2.91 11.90
C TYR A 136 -0.14 1.73 11.25
N ILE A 137 1.10 1.43 11.69
CA ILE A 137 1.96 0.43 11.06
C ILE A 137 1.89 -0.89 11.82
N ALA A 138 1.72 -1.97 11.07
CA ALA A 138 1.94 -3.33 11.53
C ALA A 138 2.90 -4.04 10.58
N PHE A 139 3.71 -4.96 11.10
CA PHE A 139 4.60 -5.78 10.29
C PHE A 139 3.97 -7.14 10.02
N ASP A 140 4.11 -7.64 8.79
CA ASP A 140 3.58 -8.93 8.35
C ASP A 140 4.61 -9.67 7.48
N PHE A 141 5.36 -10.58 8.09
CA PHE A 141 6.34 -11.40 7.38
C PHE A 141 5.72 -12.49 6.50
N GLY A 142 4.46 -12.81 6.71
CA GLY A 142 3.69 -13.70 5.83
C GLY A 142 3.01 -12.97 4.66
N MET A 143 3.20 -11.66 4.54
CA MET A 143 2.77 -10.90 3.36
C MET A 143 3.79 -11.12 2.25
N LEU A 144 3.50 -12.06 1.36
CA LEU A 144 4.34 -12.39 0.21
C LEU A 144 3.64 -11.95 -1.07
N SER A 145 4.35 -11.25 -1.94
CA SER A 145 3.79 -10.82 -3.22
C SER A 145 3.76 -11.96 -4.24
N LYS A 146 2.67 -12.04 -5.01
CA LYS A 146 2.64 -12.86 -6.23
C LYS A 146 3.52 -12.28 -7.33
N PHE A 147 3.82 -10.99 -7.26
CA PHE A 147 4.65 -10.29 -8.25
C PHE A 147 6.13 -10.39 -7.86
N ARG A 148 6.91 -11.02 -8.74
CA ARG A 148 8.35 -11.24 -8.52
C ARG A 148 9.20 -9.97 -8.66
N TYR A 149 8.62 -8.85 -9.11
CA TYR A 149 9.36 -7.61 -9.33
C TYR A 149 9.67 -6.82 -8.04
N TYR A 150 8.99 -7.10 -6.92
CA TYR A 150 9.31 -6.44 -5.66
C TYR A 150 10.65 -6.91 -5.07
N THR A 151 11.41 -5.95 -4.53
CA THR A 151 12.81 -6.13 -4.07
C THR A 151 13.04 -5.46 -2.72
N GLY A 152 12.19 -5.58 -1.77
CA GLY A 152 12.31 -4.91 -0.49
C GLY A 152 11.00 -4.91 0.24
N ILE A 153 10.62 -3.76 0.81
CA ILE A 153 9.33 -3.67 1.48
C ILE A 153 8.17 -3.77 0.49
N ILE A 154 7.11 -4.43 0.95
CA ILE A 154 5.78 -4.39 0.33
C ILE A 154 4.78 -3.96 1.40
N PHE A 155 3.72 -3.29 1.01
CA PHE A 155 2.73 -2.85 1.98
C PHE A 155 1.32 -2.76 1.40
N GLN A 156 0.36 -2.90 2.29
CA GLN A 156 -1.06 -2.79 1.97
C GLN A 156 -1.77 -2.07 3.12
N ALA A 157 -2.69 -1.18 2.78
CA ALA A 157 -3.48 -0.48 3.78
C ALA A 157 -4.91 -0.99 3.78
N TYR A 158 -5.43 -1.24 4.97
CA TYR A 158 -6.76 -1.78 5.20
C TYR A 158 -7.55 -0.91 6.18
N THR A 159 -8.87 -0.95 6.05
CA THR A 159 -9.81 -0.42 7.03
C THR A 159 -11.00 -1.37 7.15
N TYR A 160 -11.81 -1.19 8.19
CA TYR A 160 -13.02 -2.00 8.33
C TYR A 160 -14.06 -1.68 7.26
N GLY A 161 -14.86 -2.69 6.92
CA GLY A 161 -15.98 -2.55 5.99
C GLY A 161 -15.69 -2.91 4.53
N THR A 162 -14.42 -3.16 4.12
CA THR A 162 -14.12 -3.52 2.71
C THR A 162 -13.69 -4.97 2.52
N GLY A 163 -12.86 -5.53 3.38
CA GLY A 163 -12.23 -6.83 3.18
C GLY A 163 -11.10 -6.84 2.16
N GLU A 164 -10.97 -5.79 1.36
CA GLU A 164 -9.94 -5.59 0.35
C GLU A 164 -9.06 -4.39 0.69
N PRO A 165 -7.77 -4.41 0.31
CA PRO A 165 -6.88 -3.30 0.59
C PRO A 165 -7.27 -2.04 -0.18
N LEU A 166 -7.15 -0.90 0.50
CA LEU A 166 -7.35 0.44 -0.07
C LEU A 166 -6.13 0.93 -0.84
N ILE A 167 -4.95 0.52 -0.39
CA ILE A 167 -3.66 0.89 -0.98
C ILE A 167 -2.80 -0.36 -1.08
N LYS A 168 -2.07 -0.46 -2.19
CA LYS A 168 -1.04 -1.48 -2.41
C LYS A 168 0.22 -0.79 -2.91
N GLY A 169 1.37 -1.16 -2.34
CA GLY A 169 2.65 -0.58 -2.72
C GLY A 169 3.84 -1.45 -2.35
N GLY A 170 5.02 -0.97 -2.71
CA GLY A 170 6.29 -1.63 -2.39
C GLY A 170 7.46 -1.09 -3.19
N ARG A 171 8.66 -1.60 -2.87
CA ARG A 171 9.92 -1.29 -3.54
C ARG A 171 10.18 -2.27 -4.69
N TYR A 172 10.68 -1.76 -5.83
CA TYR A 172 10.88 -2.54 -7.05
C TYR A 172 12.12 -2.06 -7.85
N ASN A 173 13.29 -2.17 -7.24
CA ASN A 173 14.56 -1.64 -7.79
C ASN A 173 14.99 -2.28 -9.13
N GLU A 174 14.55 -3.51 -9.42
CA GLU A 174 14.95 -4.25 -10.62
C GLU A 174 14.07 -3.95 -11.83
N LEU A 175 12.83 -3.48 -11.63
CA LEU A 175 11.86 -3.31 -12.71
C LEU A 175 12.36 -2.33 -13.78
N MET A 176 12.95 -1.22 -13.38
CA MET A 176 13.44 -0.18 -14.31
C MET A 176 14.61 -0.63 -15.16
N LYS A 177 15.37 -1.65 -14.73
CA LYS A 177 16.45 -2.25 -15.55
C LYS A 177 15.92 -2.82 -16.86
N HIS A 178 14.73 -3.40 -16.88
CA HIS A 178 14.10 -3.94 -18.08
C HIS A 178 13.76 -2.85 -19.11
N PHE A 179 13.68 -1.59 -18.68
CA PHE A 179 13.46 -0.43 -19.55
C PHE A 179 14.77 0.34 -19.87
N GLY A 180 15.93 -0.26 -19.56
CA GLY A 180 17.25 0.26 -19.93
C GLY A 180 17.80 1.35 -18.99
N LYS A 181 17.14 1.68 -17.89
CA LYS A 181 17.60 2.66 -16.90
C LYS A 181 17.43 2.10 -15.49
N PRO A 182 18.48 1.49 -14.88
CA PRO A 182 18.39 1.04 -13.51
C PRO A 182 18.12 2.24 -12.58
N ALA A 183 17.06 2.15 -11.80
CA ALA A 183 16.72 3.15 -10.79
C ALA A 183 15.99 2.46 -9.63
N SER A 184 16.43 2.74 -8.42
CA SER A 184 15.71 2.35 -7.22
C SER A 184 14.35 3.02 -7.21
N SER A 185 13.31 2.26 -6.94
CA SER A 185 11.95 2.76 -7.06
C SER A 185 11.07 2.18 -5.97
N ILE A 186 10.24 3.04 -5.39
CA ILE A 186 9.19 2.66 -4.44
C ILE A 186 7.94 3.49 -4.71
N GLY A 187 6.77 2.88 -4.60
CA GLY A 187 5.54 3.61 -4.81
C GLY A 187 4.31 2.86 -4.32
N PHE A 188 3.16 3.48 -4.48
CA PHE A 188 1.87 2.88 -4.15
C PHE A 188 0.76 3.33 -5.09
N ALA A 189 -0.29 2.51 -5.13
CA ALA A 189 -1.55 2.85 -5.80
C ALA A 189 -2.71 2.80 -4.81
N ILE A 190 -3.57 3.82 -4.87
CA ILE A 190 -4.85 3.87 -4.15
C ILE A 190 -5.92 3.24 -5.05
N VAL A 191 -6.60 2.22 -4.54
CA VAL A 191 -7.77 1.60 -5.17
C VAL A 191 -8.99 2.47 -4.84
N VAL A 192 -9.30 3.41 -5.73
CA VAL A 192 -10.31 4.44 -5.45
C VAL A 192 -11.69 3.84 -5.17
N ASP A 193 -12.06 2.78 -5.87
CA ASP A 193 -13.35 2.10 -5.67
C ASP A 193 -13.46 1.51 -4.26
N ASN A 194 -12.38 0.88 -3.76
CA ASN A 194 -12.34 0.35 -2.39
C ASN A 194 -12.39 1.48 -1.35
N LEU A 195 -11.68 2.58 -1.61
CA LEU A 195 -11.71 3.76 -0.74
C LEU A 195 -13.12 4.35 -0.67
N MET A 196 -13.78 4.55 -1.81
CA MET A 196 -15.14 5.07 -1.86
C MET A 196 -16.15 4.15 -1.17
N LEU A 197 -15.97 2.82 -1.35
CA LEU A 197 -16.78 1.82 -0.66
C LEU A 197 -16.59 1.90 0.87
N ALA A 198 -15.35 2.03 1.35
CA ALA A 198 -15.03 2.20 2.76
C ALA A 198 -15.71 3.44 3.34
N LEU A 199 -15.51 4.60 2.70
CA LEU A 199 -16.10 5.86 3.13
C LEU A 199 -17.63 5.77 3.21
N SER A 200 -18.27 5.17 2.21
CA SER A 200 -19.72 4.97 2.17
C SER A 200 -20.21 4.07 3.31
N ARG A 201 -19.56 2.92 3.52
CA ARG A 201 -19.92 1.97 4.59
C ARG A 201 -19.70 2.54 6.00
N GLN A 202 -18.67 3.36 6.15
CA GLN A 202 -18.37 4.08 7.40
C GLN A 202 -19.23 5.34 7.58
N LYS A 203 -20.09 5.66 6.61
CA LYS A 203 -20.95 6.86 6.59
C LYS A 203 -20.15 8.16 6.71
N LEU A 204 -18.93 8.17 6.18
CA LEU A 204 -18.10 9.35 6.12
C LEU A 204 -18.52 10.22 4.92
N THR A 205 -18.72 11.50 5.17
CA THR A 205 -19.12 12.44 4.13
C THR A 205 -17.88 12.82 3.32
N VAL A 206 -17.90 12.46 2.03
CA VAL A 206 -16.90 12.98 1.08
C VAL A 206 -17.25 14.45 0.81
N PRO A 207 -16.35 15.41 1.12
CA PRO A 207 -16.64 16.81 0.83
C PRO A 207 -16.76 16.99 -0.69
N VAL A 208 -17.98 17.09 -1.15
CA VAL A 208 -18.25 17.51 -2.54
C VAL A 208 -17.92 18.98 -2.58
N GLY A 209 -16.92 19.36 -3.38
CA GLY A 209 -16.54 20.76 -3.50
C GLY A 209 -17.71 21.68 -3.80
N ASP A 210 -17.53 22.97 -3.60
CA ASP A 210 -18.58 24.02 -3.79
C ASP A 210 -19.51 23.67 -4.93
N LYS A 211 -20.82 23.68 -4.65
CA LYS A 211 -21.85 23.44 -5.67
C LYS A 211 -21.61 24.34 -6.87
N THR A 212 -21.67 23.76 -8.06
CA THR A 212 -21.60 24.53 -9.29
C THR A 212 -22.77 25.49 -9.36
N ILE A 213 -22.51 26.77 -9.49
CA ILE A 213 -23.52 27.81 -9.74
C ILE A 213 -23.99 27.61 -11.18
N VAL A 214 -25.26 27.37 -11.37
CA VAL A 214 -25.84 27.24 -12.70
C VAL A 214 -26.51 28.57 -13.06
N ILE A 215 -26.03 29.20 -14.14
CA ILE A 215 -26.65 30.40 -14.72
C ILE A 215 -27.45 29.93 -15.95
N THR A 216 -28.74 30.08 -15.90
CA THR A 216 -29.62 29.81 -17.04
C THR A 216 -29.71 31.03 -17.93
N TYR A 217 -29.76 30.82 -19.24
CA TYR A 217 -29.88 31.90 -20.22
C TYR A 217 -30.81 31.58 -21.37
N ASP A 218 -31.49 32.60 -21.87
CA ASP A 218 -32.17 32.61 -23.14
C ASP A 218 -31.30 33.23 -24.23
N PRO A 219 -31.58 33.00 -25.52
CA PRO A 219 -30.78 33.58 -26.61
C PRO A 219 -30.55 35.08 -26.49
N GLY A 220 -31.54 35.83 -25.95
CA GLY A 220 -31.49 37.28 -25.81
C GLY A 220 -30.62 37.77 -24.66
N ASN A 221 -30.34 36.95 -23.66
CA ASN A 221 -29.54 37.33 -22.49
C ASN A 221 -28.20 36.59 -22.36
N LEU A 222 -27.81 35.78 -23.34
CA LEU A 222 -26.59 35.00 -23.35
C LEU A 222 -25.33 35.84 -23.03
N LYS A 223 -25.23 37.05 -23.64
CA LYS A 223 -24.06 37.93 -23.40
C LYS A 223 -23.90 38.31 -21.91
N LYS A 224 -25.04 38.64 -21.27
CA LYS A 224 -25.05 39.00 -19.84
C LYS A 224 -24.72 37.80 -18.98
N ALA A 225 -25.26 36.63 -19.29
CA ALA A 225 -24.99 35.37 -18.59
C ALA A 225 -23.46 34.98 -18.66
N ILE A 226 -22.86 35.18 -19.84
CA ILE A 226 -21.40 34.94 -20.00
C ILE A 226 -20.61 35.91 -19.13
N GLN A 227 -20.94 37.20 -19.08
CA GLN A 227 -20.25 38.20 -18.26
C GLN A 227 -20.35 37.85 -16.79
N GLU A 228 -21.52 37.49 -16.29
CA GLU A 228 -21.73 37.06 -14.91
C GLU A 228 -20.95 35.79 -14.57
N ALA A 229 -20.96 34.80 -15.46
CA ALA A 229 -20.18 33.58 -15.30
C ALA A 229 -18.67 33.86 -15.20
N MET A 230 -18.15 34.78 -16.04
CA MET A 230 -16.74 35.19 -16.00
C MET A 230 -16.38 35.88 -14.68
N GLU A 231 -17.23 36.78 -14.20
CA GLU A 231 -17.00 37.46 -12.91
C GLU A 231 -16.96 36.45 -11.74
N LEU A 232 -17.88 35.51 -11.71
CA LEU A 232 -17.92 34.48 -10.67
C LEU A 232 -16.72 33.53 -10.76
N ARG A 233 -16.32 33.13 -11.97
CA ARG A 233 -15.13 32.31 -12.18
C ARG A 233 -13.85 33.03 -11.76
N ASN A 234 -13.74 34.32 -12.02
CA ASN A 234 -12.61 35.15 -11.55
C ASN A 234 -12.55 35.25 -10.01
N LYS A 235 -13.69 35.07 -9.33
CA LYS A 235 -13.78 34.93 -7.86
C LYS A 235 -13.58 33.49 -7.37
N GLY A 236 -13.10 32.58 -8.23
CA GLY A 236 -12.82 31.18 -7.89
C GLY A 236 -14.06 30.27 -7.76
N LYS A 237 -15.24 30.73 -8.19
CA LYS A 237 -16.47 29.92 -8.14
C LYS A 237 -16.57 28.98 -9.36
N LYS A 238 -17.10 27.77 -9.13
CA LYS A 238 -17.48 26.85 -10.21
C LYS A 238 -18.79 27.27 -10.83
N VAL A 239 -18.80 27.56 -12.14
CA VAL A 239 -20.01 28.09 -12.84
C VAL A 239 -20.24 27.33 -14.13
N ALA A 240 -21.48 26.86 -14.33
CA ALA A 240 -22.00 26.31 -15.57
C ALA A 240 -23.03 27.25 -16.21
N LEU A 241 -23.02 27.35 -17.55
CA LEU A 241 -24.01 28.04 -18.33
C LEU A 241 -24.95 26.97 -18.92
N CYS A 242 -26.25 27.13 -18.70
CA CYS A 242 -27.28 26.24 -19.25
C CYS A 242 -28.33 27.01 -20.01
N PRO A 243 -28.71 26.60 -21.24
CA PRO A 243 -29.85 27.17 -21.90
C PRO A 243 -31.11 26.97 -21.05
N ALA A 244 -32.01 27.96 -20.99
CA ALA A 244 -33.31 27.75 -20.43
C ALA A 244 -34.05 26.68 -21.27
N LYS A 245 -34.71 25.72 -20.59
CA LYS A 245 -35.54 24.76 -21.31
C LYS A 245 -36.74 25.51 -21.89
N GLU A 246 -36.98 25.37 -23.21
CA GLU A 246 -38.26 25.73 -23.77
C GLU A 246 -39.35 24.92 -23.07
N GLU A 247 -40.29 25.58 -22.43
CA GLU A 247 -41.52 24.92 -21.98
C GLU A 247 -42.21 24.33 -23.24
N GLN A 248 -42.22 23.01 -23.34
CA GLN A 248 -43.03 22.34 -24.32
C GLN A 248 -44.48 22.41 -23.81
N ASP A 249 -45.28 23.28 -24.45
CA ASP A 249 -46.75 23.30 -24.32
C ASP A 249 -47.37 21.97 -24.75
#